data_df0a2cd44e2c340067003fa8f10dbbbb
#
_entry.id   df0a2cd44e2c340067003fa8f10dbbbb
#
_cell.length_a   1.000
_cell.length_b   1.000
_cell.length_c   1.000
_cell.angle_alpha   90.00
_cell.angle_beta   90.00
_cell.angle_gamma   90.00
#
_symmetry.space_group_name_H-M   'P 1'
#
loop_
_entity.id
_entity.type
_entity.pdbx_description
1 polymer ?
#
loop_
_entity_poly.entity_id
_entity_poly.type
_entity_poly.pdbx_seq_one_letter_code
_entity_poly.pdbx_strand_id
1 'polypeptide(L)'
;MPSLHARLVTLINEGRWGLTWHANESIQERALEIWQVVGLTAEGRLLRESPDAKPRPKVEIEIILPDGTLAKIIWAYDRHMERAIMVTVHFLDDVRS
;
A
#
# COMPACT_ATOMS: atom_id res chain seq x y z
N MET A 1 5.93 -20.49 6.03
CA MET A 1 6.46 -19.23 5.51
C MET A 1 5.38 -18.20 5.43
N PRO A 2 5.60 -17.00 5.88
CA PRO A 2 4.58 -15.97 5.73
C PRO A 2 4.42 -15.60 4.26
N SER A 3 3.23 -15.20 3.90
CA SER A 3 2.97 -14.72 2.56
C SER A 3 3.68 -13.38 2.35
N LEU A 4 3.78 -12.96 1.11
CA LEU A 4 4.32 -11.65 0.80
C LEU A 4 3.51 -10.56 1.51
N HIS A 5 2.19 -10.67 1.49
CA HIS A 5 1.31 -9.72 2.16
C HIS A 5 1.63 -9.65 3.67
N ALA A 6 1.73 -10.79 4.32
CA ALA A 6 2.02 -10.83 5.76
C ALA A 6 3.39 -10.22 6.06
N ARG A 7 4.37 -10.50 5.20
CA ARG A 7 5.71 -9.96 5.37
C ARG A 7 5.70 -8.44 5.28
N LEU A 8 5.00 -7.90 4.27
CA LEU A 8 4.93 -6.46 4.10
C LEU A 8 4.22 -5.78 5.27
N VAL A 9 3.13 -6.37 5.76
CA VAL A 9 2.42 -5.81 6.91
C VAL A 9 3.34 -5.78 8.13
N THR A 10 4.13 -6.83 8.34
CA THR A 10 5.08 -6.87 9.44
C THR A 10 6.10 -5.73 9.33
N LEU A 11 6.66 -5.54 8.14
CA LEU A 11 7.64 -4.48 7.93
C LEU A 11 7.03 -3.10 8.17
N ILE A 12 5.81 -2.89 7.69
CA ILE A 12 5.11 -1.63 7.88
C ILE A 12 4.89 -1.36 9.37
N ASN A 13 4.46 -2.38 10.09
CA ASN A 13 4.20 -2.23 11.53
C ASN A 13 5.48 -1.98 12.32
N GLU A 14 6.62 -2.40 11.79
CA GLU A 14 7.91 -2.15 12.41
C GLU A 14 8.50 -0.79 12.03
N GLY A 15 7.79 -0.03 11.23
CA GLY A 15 8.30 1.26 10.80
C GLY A 15 9.28 1.16 9.64
N ARG A 16 9.41 -0.01 9.03
CA ARG A 16 10.35 -0.23 7.93
C ARG A 16 9.65 -0.05 6.60
N TRP A 17 9.35 1.19 6.28
CA TRP A 17 8.64 1.48 5.04
C TRP A 17 9.09 2.84 4.49
N GLY A 18 8.85 3.01 3.21
CA GLY A 18 9.08 4.27 2.53
C GLY A 18 8.09 4.40 1.41
N LEU A 19 8.18 5.47 0.65
CA LEU A 19 7.30 5.66 -0.49
C LEU A 19 8.06 6.22 -1.67
N THR A 20 7.54 5.93 -2.86
CA THR A 20 8.11 6.45 -4.08
C THR A 20 7.68 7.91 -4.24
N TRP A 21 8.35 8.63 -5.14
CA TRP A 21 7.93 9.96 -5.51
C TRP A 21 6.48 9.96 -5.99
N HIS A 22 6.11 8.97 -6.80
CA HIS A 22 4.76 8.86 -7.33
C HIS A 22 3.73 8.67 -6.21
N ALA A 23 4.05 7.84 -5.21
CA ALA A 23 3.14 7.64 -4.09
C ALA A 23 2.96 8.93 -3.30
N ASN A 24 4.04 9.66 -3.09
CA ASN A 24 3.97 10.93 -2.38
C ASN A 24 3.09 11.92 -3.12
N GLU A 25 3.26 12.02 -4.44
CA GLU A 25 2.42 12.89 -5.25
C GLU A 25 0.95 12.47 -5.16
N SER A 26 0.69 11.18 -5.25
CA SER A 26 -0.68 10.67 -5.20
C SER A 26 -1.36 11.03 -3.88
N ILE A 27 -0.62 10.92 -2.78
CA ILE A 27 -1.14 11.26 -1.47
C ILE A 27 -1.46 12.74 -1.38
N GLN A 28 -0.57 13.59 -1.88
CA GLN A 28 -0.77 15.02 -1.82
C GLN A 28 -1.91 15.48 -2.72
N GLU A 29 -2.00 14.93 -3.92
CA GLU A 29 -3.07 15.29 -4.84
C GLU A 29 -4.43 14.94 -4.30
N ARG A 30 -4.52 13.91 -3.48
CA ARG A 30 -5.78 13.46 -2.91
C ARG A 30 -6.01 13.99 -1.50
N ALA A 31 -5.11 14.87 -1.05
CA ALA A 31 -5.19 15.47 0.29
C ALA A 31 -5.29 14.41 1.38
N LEU A 32 -4.53 13.35 1.25
CA LEU A 32 -4.51 12.28 2.23
C LEU A 32 -3.37 12.48 3.21
N GLU A 33 -3.51 11.87 4.38
CA GLU A 33 -2.45 11.88 5.39
C GLU A 33 -1.65 10.60 5.26
N ILE A 34 -0.34 10.72 5.09
CA ILE A 34 0.53 9.56 4.94
C ILE A 34 0.36 8.57 6.08
N TRP A 35 0.37 9.06 7.31
CA TRP A 35 0.27 8.19 8.47
C TRP A 35 -1.04 7.44 8.55
N GLN A 36 -2.10 8.07 8.08
CA GLN A 36 -3.39 7.44 8.05
C GLN A 36 -3.43 6.32 7.02
N VAL A 37 -2.89 6.58 5.83
CA VAL A 37 -2.85 5.58 4.77
C VAL A 37 -2.03 4.37 5.21
N VAL A 38 -0.86 4.63 5.79
CA VAL A 38 0.02 3.57 6.28
C VAL A 38 -0.68 2.77 7.38
N GLY A 39 -1.31 3.48 8.32
CA GLY A 39 -1.96 2.83 9.44
C GLY A 39 -3.14 1.95 9.05
N LEU A 40 -3.83 2.30 7.97
CA LEU A 40 -4.98 1.52 7.53
C LEU A 40 -4.58 0.28 6.72
N THR A 41 -3.32 0.19 6.32
CA THR A 41 -2.86 -0.90 5.46
C THR A 41 -3.04 -2.27 6.12
N ALA A 42 -2.70 -2.37 7.40
CA ALA A 42 -2.75 -3.67 8.09
C ALA A 42 -4.16 -4.23 8.16
N GLU A 43 -5.16 -3.35 8.19
CA GLU A 43 -6.55 -3.74 8.27
C GLU A 43 -7.22 -3.84 6.91
N GLY A 44 -6.47 -3.52 5.87
CA GLY A 44 -7.01 -3.51 4.53
C GLY A 44 -7.23 -4.90 3.96
N ARG A 45 -7.98 -4.95 2.88
CA ARG A 45 -8.29 -6.22 2.23
C ARG A 45 -7.30 -6.46 1.09
N LEU A 46 -6.66 -7.61 1.11
CA LEU A 46 -5.74 -7.98 0.04
C LEU A 46 -6.53 -8.22 -1.24
N LEU A 47 -6.21 -7.44 -2.27
CA LEU A 47 -6.86 -7.60 -3.57
C LEU A 47 -6.05 -8.50 -4.48
N ARG A 48 -4.73 -8.39 -4.41
CA ARG A 48 -3.88 -9.15 -5.33
C ARG A 48 -2.48 -9.26 -4.74
N GLU A 49 -1.87 -10.42 -4.91
CA GLU A 49 -0.51 -10.65 -4.48
C GLU A 49 0.28 -11.11 -5.70
N SER A 50 1.37 -10.43 -6.02
CA SER A 50 2.16 -10.71 -7.20
C SER A 50 3.62 -10.90 -6.81
N PRO A 51 3.98 -12.07 -6.30
CA PRO A 51 5.35 -12.30 -5.80
C PRO A 51 6.39 -12.31 -6.90
N ASP A 52 5.98 -12.50 -8.16
CA ASP A 52 6.92 -12.54 -9.28
C ASP A 52 6.92 -11.24 -10.08
N ALA A 53 6.28 -10.21 -9.60
CA ALA A 53 6.21 -8.95 -10.33
C ALA A 53 7.59 -8.30 -10.44
N LYS A 54 7.80 -7.57 -11.52
CA LYS A 54 9.03 -6.84 -11.77
C LYS A 54 8.75 -5.37 -11.76
N PRO A 55 9.65 -4.57 -11.27
CA PRO A 55 10.98 -4.89 -10.76
C PRO A 55 10.99 -5.46 -9.34
N ARG A 56 9.85 -5.47 -8.64
CA ARG A 56 9.79 -5.98 -7.28
C ARG A 56 8.49 -6.72 -7.04
N PRO A 57 8.51 -7.71 -6.16
CA PRO A 57 7.25 -8.32 -5.70
C PRO A 57 6.34 -7.26 -5.12
N LYS A 58 5.04 -7.40 -5.31
CA LYS A 58 4.11 -6.38 -4.82
C LYS A 58 2.77 -6.96 -4.44
N VAL A 59 2.02 -6.18 -3.66
CA VAL A 59 0.65 -6.50 -3.29
C VAL A 59 -0.22 -5.28 -3.51
N GLU A 60 -1.51 -5.52 -3.75
CA GLU A 60 -2.51 -4.46 -3.87
C GLU A 60 -3.48 -4.63 -2.71
N ILE A 61 -3.70 -3.59 -1.97
CA ILE A 61 -4.53 -3.63 -0.76
C ILE A 61 -5.58 -2.52 -0.83
N GLU A 62 -6.82 -2.90 -0.54
CA GLU A 62 -7.91 -1.94 -0.47
C GLU A 62 -8.07 -1.47 0.96
N ILE A 63 -8.15 -0.16 1.15
CA ILE A 63 -8.42 0.40 2.46
C ILE A 63 -9.68 1.25 2.39
N ILE A 64 -10.31 1.46 3.55
CA ILE A 64 -11.48 2.30 3.66
C ILE A 64 -11.07 3.53 4.45
N LEU A 65 -11.15 4.69 3.82
CA LEU A 65 -10.79 5.94 4.48
C LEU A 65 -11.89 6.35 5.46
N PRO A 66 -11.60 7.25 6.39
CA PRO A 66 -12.59 7.64 7.40
C PRO A 66 -13.91 8.15 6.85
N ASP A 67 -13.91 8.76 5.66
CA ASP A 67 -15.14 9.24 5.05
C ASP A 67 -15.84 8.16 4.22
N GLY A 68 -15.35 6.92 4.26
CA GLY A 68 -15.96 5.82 3.54
C GLY A 68 -15.42 5.61 2.14
N THR A 69 -14.52 6.48 1.69
CA THR A 69 -13.96 6.32 0.35
C THR A 69 -13.05 5.09 0.31
N LEU A 70 -13.17 4.33 -0.75
CA LEU A 70 -12.30 3.17 -0.94
C LEU A 70 -11.06 3.61 -1.72
N ALA A 71 -9.91 3.13 -1.29
CA ALA A 71 -8.66 3.43 -1.97
C ALA A 71 -7.85 2.15 -2.12
N LYS A 72 -7.02 2.12 -3.14
CA LYS A 72 -6.12 0.98 -3.38
C LYS A 72 -4.71 1.47 -3.20
N ILE A 73 -3.93 0.73 -2.41
CA ILE A 73 -2.53 1.02 -2.20
C ILE A 73 -1.74 -0.13 -2.80
N ILE A 74 -0.69 0.20 -3.54
CA ILE A 74 0.23 -0.81 -4.03
C ILE A 74 1.51 -0.71 -3.22
N TRP A 75 1.87 -1.80 -2.57
CA TRP A 75 3.09 -1.91 -1.79
C TRP A 75 4.03 -2.89 -2.47
N ALA A 76 5.31 -2.54 -2.56
CA ALA A 76 6.33 -3.41 -3.11
C ALA A 76 7.30 -3.81 -2.01
N TYR A 77 7.99 -4.93 -2.22
CA TYR A 77 8.97 -5.43 -1.26
C TYR A 77 10.37 -5.09 -1.78
N ASP A 78 11.10 -4.32 -0.97
CA ASP A 78 12.50 -3.99 -1.27
C ASP A 78 13.34 -5.00 -0.52
N ARG A 79 13.82 -6.00 -1.25
CA ARG A 79 14.59 -7.08 -0.67
C ARG A 79 15.93 -6.62 -0.13
N HIS A 80 16.54 -5.65 -0.77
CA HIS A 80 17.86 -5.19 -0.36
C HIS A 80 17.83 -4.45 0.97
N MET A 81 16.83 -3.60 1.15
CA MET A 81 16.74 -2.81 2.37
C MET A 81 15.80 -3.44 3.39
N GLU A 82 15.15 -4.53 3.03
CA GLU A 82 14.19 -5.20 3.91
C GLU A 82 13.14 -4.20 4.39
N ARG A 83 12.42 -3.63 3.46
CA ARG A 83 11.37 -2.67 3.82
C ARG A 83 10.24 -2.72 2.79
N ALA A 84 9.10 -2.17 3.18
CA ALA A 84 7.96 -2.05 2.29
C ALA A 84 8.02 -0.68 1.61
N ILE A 85 7.74 -0.64 0.31
CA ILE A 85 7.74 0.61 -0.45
C ILE A 85 6.33 0.84 -0.99
N MET A 86 5.72 1.95 -0.59
CA MET A 86 4.42 2.33 -1.15
C MET A 86 4.67 2.89 -2.55
N VAL A 87 4.10 2.25 -3.54
CA VAL A 87 4.34 2.60 -4.94
C VAL A 87 3.32 3.62 -5.43
N THR A 88 2.07 3.43 -5.07
CA THR A 88 1.02 4.36 -5.48
C THR A 88 -0.21 4.18 -4.61
N VAL A 89 -1.03 5.21 -4.57
CA VAL A 89 -2.34 5.19 -3.90
C VAL A 89 -3.31 5.83 -4.87
N HIS A 90 -4.46 5.21 -5.08
CA HIS A 90 -5.50 5.87 -5.87
C HIS A 90 -6.88 5.43 -5.38
N PHE A 91 -7.85 6.29 -5.60
CA PHE A 91 -9.22 5.99 -5.20
C PHE A 91 -9.78 4.93 -6.14
N LEU A 92 -10.55 4.02 -5.55
CA LEU A 92 -11.31 3.08 -6.34
C LEU A 92 -12.63 3.76 -6.67
N ASP A 93 -12.89 3.94 -7.94
CA ASP A 93 -13.98 4.64 -8.34
C ASP A 93 -15.16 3.94 -8.12
N ASP A 94 -15.97 4.41 -7.82
CA ASP A 94 -16.94 3.93 -7.62
C ASP A 94 -17.66 3.71 -8.57
N VAL A 95 -17.43 3.17 -8.91
CA VAL A 95 -17.86 2.73 -9.78
C VAL A 95 -19.19 2.76 -9.89
N ARG A 96 -19.76 3.03 -9.16
CA ARG A 96 -20.81 3.12 -9.15
C ARG A 96 -21.20 3.99 -9.72
N SER A 97 -20.90 4.23 -10.09
CA SER A 97 -21.22 5.21 -10.49
C SER A 97 -22.10 5.12 -11.32
#